data_3f7c856fe83d45b48fdfb8402eb6e67f
#
_entry.id   3f7c856fe83d45b48fdfb8402eb6e67f
#
_cell.length_a   1.000
_cell.length_b   1.000
_cell.length_c   1.000
_cell.angle_alpha   90.00
_cell.angle_beta   90.00
_cell.angle_gamma   90.00
#
_symmetry.space_group_name_H-M   'P 1'
#
loop_
_entity.id
_entity.type
_entity.pdbx_description
1 polymer ?
#
loop_
_entity_poly.entity_id
_entity_poly.type
_entity_poly.pdbx_seq_one_letter_code
_entity_poly.pdbx_strand_id
1 'polypeptide(L)'
;QDTVQIIRGENPTNIFSYGSTYMSVLEALRYGRMNPTTIAPIYLSPLPIWELEEFKDQENIVIEQSSTGQFTKLLKEKAGLKIRDTIKQYNGRPFDPIELSKKIKEVLH
;
A
#
# COMPACT_ATOMS: atom_id res chain seq x y z
N GLN A 1 4.74 -8.81 18.80
CA GLN A 1 3.84 -7.66 18.82
C GLN A 1 3.59 -7.14 17.43
N ASP A 2 2.36 -7.16 17.01
CA ASP A 2 2.06 -6.83 15.63
C ASP A 2 1.78 -5.34 15.48
N THR A 3 2.71 -4.64 14.85
CA THR A 3 2.53 -3.22 14.50
C THR A 3 2.30 -3.03 13.01
N VAL A 4 2.45 -4.10 12.25
CA VAL A 4 2.26 -4.05 10.82
C VAL A 4 1.79 -5.42 10.35
N GLN A 5 0.88 -5.44 9.37
CA GLN A 5 0.46 -6.68 8.74
C GLN A 5 1.19 -6.82 7.41
N ILE A 6 1.88 -7.93 7.23
CA ILE A 6 2.63 -8.19 6.01
C ILE A 6 2.18 -9.53 5.45
N ILE A 7 1.71 -9.50 4.20
CA ILE A 7 1.40 -10.72 3.46
C ILE A 7 2.40 -10.78 2.32
N ARG A 8 3.29 -11.75 2.39
CA ARG A 8 4.37 -11.86 1.42
C ARG A 8 3.89 -12.49 0.14
N GLY A 9 4.29 -11.89 -0.99
CA GLY A 9 3.97 -12.39 -2.31
C GLY A 9 5.22 -12.55 -3.14
N GLU A 10 5.04 -12.94 -4.40
CA GLU A 10 6.18 -13.25 -5.27
C GLU A 10 6.52 -12.13 -6.25
N ASN A 11 5.57 -11.23 -6.50
CA ASN A 11 5.85 -10.09 -7.35
C ASN A 11 6.84 -9.18 -6.63
N PRO A 12 7.86 -8.64 -7.33
CA PRO A 12 8.87 -7.81 -6.66
C PRO A 12 8.39 -6.46 -6.19
N THR A 13 7.18 -6.04 -6.57
CA THR A 13 6.63 -4.77 -6.14
C THR A 13 5.83 -4.94 -4.86
N ASN A 14 5.99 -4.01 -3.93
CA ASN A 14 5.27 -4.02 -2.66
C ASN A 14 4.14 -3.00 -2.70
N ILE A 15 3.03 -3.32 -2.04
CA ILE A 15 1.88 -2.41 -1.97
C ILE A 15 1.63 -2.05 -0.51
N PHE A 16 1.68 -0.75 -0.22
CA PHE A 16 1.41 -0.21 1.10
C PHE A 16 0.02 0.39 1.14
N SER A 17 -0.72 0.08 2.19
CA SER A 17 -2.05 0.66 2.39
C SER A 17 -2.33 0.73 3.88
N TYR A 18 -3.42 1.41 4.25
CA TYR A 18 -3.73 1.64 5.65
C TYR A 18 -5.24 1.62 5.86
N GLY A 19 -5.66 1.09 7.00
CA GLY A 19 -7.06 1.11 7.40
C GLY A 19 -7.94 0.32 6.47
N SER A 20 -9.13 0.83 6.18
CA SER A 20 -10.09 0.13 5.34
C SER A 20 -9.61 -0.04 3.91
N THR A 21 -8.68 0.80 3.47
CA THR A 21 -8.10 0.66 2.13
C THR A 21 -7.39 -0.67 1.98
N TYR A 22 -6.79 -1.17 3.06
CA TYR A 22 -6.09 -2.44 3.03
C TYR A 22 -7.00 -3.58 2.58
N MET A 23 -8.24 -3.60 3.09
CA MET A 23 -9.19 -4.64 2.69
C MET A 23 -9.55 -4.52 1.22
N SER A 24 -9.74 -3.30 0.73
CA SER A 24 -10.01 -3.08 -0.69
C SER A 24 -8.87 -3.57 -1.56
N VAL A 25 -7.63 -3.35 -1.11
CA VAL A 25 -6.46 -3.83 -1.84
C VAL A 25 -6.47 -5.35 -1.91
N LEU A 26 -6.72 -6.01 -0.78
CA LEU A 26 -6.73 -7.48 -0.77
C LEU A 26 -7.79 -8.04 -1.72
N GLU A 27 -8.98 -7.43 -1.75
CA GLU A 27 -10.02 -7.86 -2.66
C GLU A 27 -9.63 -7.66 -4.11
N ALA A 28 -9.02 -6.51 -4.41
CA ALA A 28 -8.59 -6.22 -5.77
C ALA A 28 -7.53 -7.19 -6.25
N LEU A 29 -6.59 -7.54 -5.36
CA LEU A 29 -5.54 -8.49 -5.70
C LEU A 29 -6.10 -9.88 -5.95
N ARG A 30 -7.08 -10.27 -5.13
CA ARG A 30 -7.72 -11.57 -5.34
C ARG A 30 -8.48 -11.60 -6.65
N TYR A 31 -9.24 -10.56 -6.91
CA TYR A 31 -10.00 -10.46 -8.14
C TYR A 31 -9.09 -10.53 -9.37
N GLY A 32 -7.98 -9.81 -9.34
CA GLY A 32 -7.05 -9.74 -10.44
C GLY A 32 -6.01 -10.85 -10.46
N ARG A 33 -6.02 -11.71 -9.45
CA ARG A 33 -5.07 -12.82 -9.33
C ARG A 33 -3.63 -12.33 -9.33
N MET A 34 -3.37 -11.30 -8.53
CA MET A 34 -2.04 -10.70 -8.40
C MET A 34 -1.45 -11.08 -7.05
N ASN A 35 -0.13 -11.14 -6.99
CA ASN A 35 0.55 -11.64 -5.80
C ASN A 35 1.75 -10.80 -5.38
N PRO A 36 1.58 -9.49 -5.17
CA PRO A 36 2.65 -8.69 -4.58
C PRO A 36 2.65 -8.84 -3.07
N THR A 37 3.74 -8.41 -2.44
CA THR A 37 3.76 -8.28 -0.99
C THR A 37 2.89 -7.09 -0.60
N THR A 38 2.02 -7.27 0.39
CA THR A 38 1.19 -6.17 0.89
C THR A 38 1.61 -5.85 2.32
N ILE A 39 1.70 -4.56 2.62
CA ILE A 39 2.14 -4.08 3.92
C ILE A 39 1.11 -3.06 4.42
N ALA A 40 0.61 -3.27 5.62
CA ALA A 40 -0.38 -2.38 6.21
C ALA A 40 -0.02 -2.10 7.67
N PRO A 41 0.53 -0.91 7.96
CA PRO A 41 0.77 -0.56 9.37
C PRO A 41 -0.53 -0.50 10.13
N ILE A 42 -0.50 -0.93 11.37
CA ILE A 42 -1.67 -0.86 12.24
C ILE A 42 -1.81 0.53 12.84
N TYR A 43 -0.66 1.15 13.15
CA TYR A 43 -0.64 2.49 13.69
C TYR A 43 0.18 3.41 12.78
N LEU A 44 -0.26 4.65 12.68
CA LEU A 44 0.51 5.66 11.96
C LEU A 44 1.30 6.56 12.89
N SER A 45 0.95 6.59 14.17
CA SER A 45 1.65 7.40 15.15
C SER A 45 1.74 6.63 16.45
N PRO A 46 2.91 6.04 16.77
CA PRO A 46 4.12 6.06 15.96
C PRO A 46 4.05 5.08 14.78
N LEU A 47 4.65 5.49 13.69
CA LEU A 47 4.77 4.60 12.54
C LEU A 47 5.79 3.50 12.87
N PRO A 48 5.52 2.23 12.52
CA PRO A 48 6.45 1.14 12.84
C PRO A 48 7.67 1.13 11.89
N ILE A 49 8.57 2.08 12.10
CA ILE A 49 9.69 2.29 11.19
C ILE A 49 10.60 1.07 11.09
N TRP A 50 10.84 0.39 12.20
CA TRP A 50 11.72 -0.78 12.20
C TRP A 50 11.21 -1.89 11.30
N GLU A 51 9.90 -2.12 11.34
CA GLU A 51 9.30 -3.18 10.53
C GLU A 51 9.25 -2.82 9.05
N LEU A 52 9.33 -1.53 8.74
CA LEU A 52 9.28 -1.08 7.34
C LEU A 52 10.65 -0.94 6.70
N GLU A 53 11.70 -1.08 7.50
CA GLU A 53 13.07 -0.85 7.06
C GLU A 53 13.46 -1.73 5.88
N GLU A 54 13.01 -2.97 5.86
CA GLU A 54 13.42 -3.91 4.81
C GLU A 54 12.91 -3.49 3.43
N PHE A 55 11.88 -2.65 3.36
CA PHE A 55 11.29 -2.26 2.08
C PHE A 55 11.84 -0.94 1.54
N LYS A 56 12.73 -0.34 2.28
CA LYS A 56 13.14 1.05 2.06
C LYS A 56 13.60 1.33 0.63
N ASP A 57 14.40 0.46 0.06
CA ASP A 57 14.97 0.66 -1.26
C ASP A 57 14.35 -0.24 -2.33
N GLN A 58 13.22 -0.84 -2.02
CA GLN A 58 12.54 -1.72 -2.96
C GLN A 58 11.53 -0.94 -3.81
N GLU A 59 10.86 -1.66 -4.71
CA GLU A 59 9.81 -1.07 -5.54
C GLU A 59 8.52 -1.00 -4.75
N ASN A 60 8.16 0.19 -4.31
CA ASN A 60 7.01 0.38 -3.42
C ASN A 60 5.95 1.24 -4.08
N ILE A 61 4.70 0.82 -3.93
CA ILE A 61 3.53 1.53 -4.40
C ILE A 61 2.66 1.77 -3.18
N VAL A 62 2.02 2.95 -3.13
CA VAL A 62 1.09 3.26 -2.05
C VAL A 62 -0.31 3.41 -2.62
N ILE A 63 -1.29 2.85 -1.94
CA ILE A 63 -2.70 3.00 -2.30
C ILE A 63 -3.38 3.63 -1.10
N GLU A 64 -3.99 4.81 -1.29
CA GLU A 64 -4.65 5.49 -0.20
C GLU A 64 -5.91 6.21 -0.63
N GLN A 65 -6.85 6.30 0.28
CA GLN A 65 -8.13 6.94 0.10
C GLN A 65 -8.11 8.36 0.63
N SER A 66 -7.14 9.15 0.21
CA SER A 66 -6.97 10.49 0.72
C SER A 66 -6.55 11.41 -0.42
N SER A 67 -7.22 12.55 -0.53
CA SER A 67 -6.86 13.52 -1.55
C SER A 67 -5.54 14.23 -1.25
N THR A 68 -5.11 14.20 0.01
CA THR A 68 -3.91 14.94 0.42
C THR A 68 -2.64 14.12 0.29
N GLY A 69 -2.74 12.80 0.16
CA GLY A 69 -1.57 11.95 0.09
C GLY A 69 -0.82 11.86 1.40
N GLN A 70 -1.51 12.02 2.53
CA GLN A 70 -0.86 12.04 3.83
C GLN A 70 -0.12 10.76 4.17
N PHE A 71 -0.69 9.61 3.81
CA PHE A 71 -0.05 8.34 4.12
C PHE A 71 1.24 8.19 3.32
N THR A 72 1.20 8.52 2.02
CA THR A 72 2.38 8.47 1.17
C THR A 72 3.47 9.38 1.73
N LYS A 73 3.09 10.59 2.11
CA LYS A 73 4.03 11.55 2.65
C LYS A 73 4.66 11.05 3.95
N LEU A 74 3.84 10.46 4.81
CA LEU A 74 4.31 9.92 6.08
C LEU A 74 5.33 8.80 5.85
N LEU A 75 5.05 7.90 4.92
CA LEU A 75 5.97 6.81 4.62
C LEU A 75 7.31 7.34 4.10
N LYS A 76 7.26 8.35 3.23
CA LYS A 76 8.49 8.93 2.70
C LYS A 76 9.29 9.66 3.77
N GLU A 77 8.62 10.46 4.58
CA GLU A 77 9.31 11.34 5.53
C GLU A 77 9.74 10.63 6.79
N LYS A 78 8.90 9.75 7.32
CA LYS A 78 9.21 9.10 8.60
C LYS A 78 9.91 7.78 8.42
N ALA A 79 9.55 7.00 7.43
CA ALA A 79 10.17 5.71 7.21
C ALA A 79 11.23 5.72 6.12
N GLY A 80 11.35 6.82 5.38
CA GLY A 80 12.35 6.95 4.34
C GLY A 80 12.13 6.03 3.16
N LEU A 81 10.90 5.63 2.91
CA LEU A 81 10.60 4.69 1.84
C LEU A 81 10.70 5.34 0.47
N LYS A 82 11.27 4.61 -0.47
CA LYS A 82 11.25 4.99 -1.87
C LYS A 82 9.89 4.58 -2.43
N ILE A 83 9.12 5.56 -2.91
CA ILE A 83 7.78 5.29 -3.44
C ILE A 83 7.80 5.56 -4.93
N ARG A 84 7.47 4.54 -5.73
CA ARG A 84 7.46 4.69 -7.18
C ARG A 84 6.15 5.28 -7.69
N ASP A 85 5.03 4.82 -7.15
CA ASP A 85 3.71 5.26 -7.59
C ASP A 85 2.75 5.34 -6.43
N THR A 86 1.75 6.20 -6.55
CA THR A 86 0.67 6.31 -5.57
C THR A 86 -0.66 6.28 -6.32
N ILE A 87 -1.58 5.42 -5.86
CA ILE A 87 -2.94 5.37 -6.36
C ILE A 87 -3.84 6.00 -5.30
N LYS A 88 -4.52 7.08 -5.66
CA LYS A 88 -5.36 7.83 -4.71
C LYS A 88 -6.82 7.84 -5.16
N GLN A 89 -7.71 7.83 -4.18
CA GLN A 89 -9.14 8.00 -4.40
C GLN A 89 -9.55 9.34 -3.82
N TYR A 90 -9.86 10.29 -4.69
CA TYR A 90 -10.04 11.69 -4.29
C TYR A 90 -11.41 12.04 -3.74
N ASN A 91 -12.44 11.30 -4.13
CA ASN A 91 -13.81 11.73 -3.85
C ASN A 91 -14.40 11.11 -2.60
N GLY A 92 -13.58 10.55 -1.73
CA GLY A 92 -14.03 9.97 -0.47
C GLY A 92 -14.77 8.67 -0.59
N ARG A 93 -14.91 8.15 -1.79
CA ARG A 93 -15.56 6.86 -1.99
C ARG A 93 -14.59 5.73 -1.72
N PRO A 94 -15.11 4.58 -1.28
CA PRO A 94 -14.26 3.37 -1.22
C PRO A 94 -13.82 2.98 -2.63
N PHE A 95 -12.68 2.31 -2.70
CA PHE A 95 -12.23 1.77 -3.98
C PHE A 95 -13.15 0.66 -4.44
N ASP A 96 -13.50 0.67 -5.73
CA ASP A 96 -14.15 -0.47 -6.35
C ASP A 96 -13.08 -1.52 -6.65
N PRO A 97 -13.23 -2.76 -6.17
CA PRO A 97 -12.17 -3.77 -6.34
C PRO A 97 -11.81 -4.06 -7.79
N ILE A 98 -12.78 -4.01 -8.70
CA ILE A 98 -12.51 -4.28 -10.10
C ILE A 98 -11.69 -3.16 -10.72
N GLU A 99 -12.08 -1.91 -10.46
CA GLU A 99 -11.33 -0.78 -10.98
C GLU A 99 -9.96 -0.68 -10.35
N LEU A 100 -9.88 -0.94 -9.05
CA LEU A 100 -8.60 -0.91 -8.35
C LEU A 100 -7.67 -1.98 -8.90
N SER A 101 -8.22 -3.17 -9.18
CA SER A 101 -7.45 -4.25 -9.77
C SER A 101 -6.81 -3.82 -11.09
N LYS A 102 -7.56 -3.11 -11.93
CA LYS A 102 -7.03 -2.63 -13.21
C LYS A 102 -5.89 -1.64 -12.99
N LYS A 103 -6.08 -0.70 -12.06
CA LYS A 103 -5.04 0.28 -11.77
C LYS A 103 -3.79 -0.36 -11.22
N ILE A 104 -3.94 -1.35 -10.35
CA ILE A 104 -2.80 -2.05 -9.80
C ILE A 104 -2.03 -2.78 -10.90
N LYS A 105 -2.76 -3.43 -11.81
CA LYS A 105 -2.10 -4.14 -12.91
C LYS A 105 -1.27 -3.21 -13.78
N GLU A 106 -1.72 -1.96 -13.94
CA GLU A 106 -0.97 -1.01 -14.74
C GLU A 106 0.36 -0.63 -14.11
N VAL A 107 0.45 -0.65 -12.78
CA VAL A 107 1.67 -0.25 -12.09
C VAL A 107 2.53 -1.43 -11.65
N LEU A 108 1.98 -2.63 -11.62
CA LEU A 108 2.77 -3.84 -11.37
C LEU A 108 3.34 -4.34 -12.69
N HIS A 109 4.62 -4.47 -12.77
CA HIS A 109 5.23 -4.96 -14.00
C HIS A 109 6.04 -6.19 -13.77
#